data_d7dbeada0b95877fcf9a677cc0e0f6a2
#
_entry.id   d7dbeada0b95877fcf9a677cc0e0f6a2
#
_cell.length_a   1.000
_cell.length_b   1.000
_cell.length_c   1.000
_cell.angle_alpha   90.00
_cell.angle_beta   90.00
_cell.angle_gamma   90.00
#
_symmetry.space_group_name_H-M   'P 1'
#
loop_
_entity.id
_entity.type
_entity.pdbx_description
1 polymer ?
#
loop_
_entity_poly.entity_id
_entity_poly.type
_entity_poly.pdbx_seq_one_letter_code
_entity_poly.pdbx_strand_id
1 'polypeptide(L)'
;MLECKNVTQMFKSIYALSDVSLVLNKGVYGLIGENGAGKTTLFKLLTGQMNIQKGSITIDGEAPEKGKLRIGYLPQKFDFFHNLSVFESLDYVGTLKGIPKNRLLDEVDYWLKQVNLFSEKEKKVGALSGGMKQRLGIAQAFLGNPQYVLLDEPTVGLDPKERVAFRNMVNEVGADKVILISTHIIEDVQAACENILVLHKGRMLYEGTTQNFIDSMPDKICTVMIPRKRLAEFSSKLDIISIKLFGEELEVRFVEREYSIELPNKTIETCTLEDAYFLATRMFYNKGDGGSL
;
A
#
# COMPACT_ATOMS: atom_id res chain seq x y z
N MET A 1 -14.85 0.77 13.21
CA MET A 1 -13.45 0.65 13.69
C MET A 1 -12.94 -0.75 13.37
N LEU A 2 -11.75 -0.85 12.76
CA LEU A 2 -11.05 -2.12 12.51
C LEU A 2 -9.87 -2.19 13.47
N GLU A 3 -9.76 -3.26 14.24
CA GLU A 3 -8.73 -3.40 15.26
C GLU A 3 -8.02 -4.75 15.14
N CYS A 4 -6.69 -4.74 15.20
CA CYS A 4 -5.84 -5.92 15.37
C CYS A 4 -5.10 -5.82 16.71
N LYS A 5 -5.07 -6.91 17.48
CA LYS A 5 -4.35 -7.01 18.77
C LYS A 5 -3.40 -8.19 18.76
N ASN A 6 -2.11 -7.90 18.84
CA ASN A 6 -1.01 -8.88 18.97
C ASN A 6 -1.09 -10.03 17.95
N VAL A 7 -1.44 -9.69 16.69
CA VAL A 7 -1.66 -10.68 15.63
C VAL A 7 -0.34 -11.28 15.21
N THR A 8 -0.25 -12.61 15.33
CA THR A 8 0.91 -13.37 14.90
C THR A 8 0.47 -14.50 13.96
N GLN A 9 1.14 -14.62 12.83
CA GLN A 9 0.88 -15.61 11.80
C GLN A 9 2.18 -16.20 11.29
N MET A 10 2.29 -17.52 11.34
CA MET A 10 3.46 -18.28 10.86
C MET A 10 3.12 -19.19 9.71
N PHE A 11 4.06 -19.35 8.78
CA PHE A 11 4.04 -20.39 7.76
C PHE A 11 5.32 -21.24 7.91
N LYS A 12 5.15 -22.50 8.30
CA LYS A 12 6.26 -23.38 8.69
C LYS A 12 7.07 -22.71 9.82
N SER A 13 8.31 -22.31 9.57
CA SER A 13 9.21 -21.65 10.52
C SER A 13 9.34 -20.13 10.31
N ILE A 14 8.58 -19.54 9.38
CA ILE A 14 8.70 -18.11 9.02
C ILE A 14 7.52 -17.36 9.59
N TYR A 15 7.79 -16.30 10.34
CA TYR A 15 6.78 -15.33 10.77
C TYR A 15 6.40 -14.43 9.60
N ALA A 16 5.19 -14.57 9.11
CA ALA A 16 4.62 -13.64 8.14
C ALA A 16 4.09 -12.37 8.83
N LEU A 17 3.58 -12.52 10.06
CA LEU A 17 3.26 -11.42 10.97
C LEU A 17 3.71 -11.81 12.37
N SER A 18 4.29 -10.86 13.11
CA SER A 18 4.81 -11.05 14.46
C SER A 18 4.37 -9.91 15.34
N ASP A 19 3.40 -10.17 16.21
CA ASP A 19 2.90 -9.23 17.21
C ASP A 19 2.38 -7.91 16.60
N VAL A 20 1.61 -8.00 15.53
CA VAL A 20 1.06 -6.84 14.84
C VAL A 20 -0.19 -6.34 15.54
N SER A 21 -0.16 -5.08 15.99
CA SER A 21 -1.32 -4.37 16.54
C SER A 21 -1.54 -3.10 15.75
N LEU A 22 -2.81 -2.77 15.43
CA LEU A 22 -3.20 -1.54 14.75
C LEU A 22 -4.69 -1.22 14.99
N VAL A 23 -5.06 0.06 14.83
CA VAL A 23 -6.44 0.52 14.94
C VAL A 23 -6.74 1.47 13.79
N LEU A 24 -7.66 1.08 12.90
CA LEU A 24 -8.08 1.92 11.78
C LEU A 24 -9.48 2.48 12.04
N ASN A 25 -9.56 3.80 12.08
CA ASN A 25 -10.79 4.57 12.06
C ASN A 25 -11.10 5.04 10.64
N LYS A 26 -12.16 5.83 10.44
CA LYS A 26 -12.45 6.42 9.13
C LYS A 26 -11.23 7.19 8.60
N GLY A 27 -10.93 7.03 7.34
CA GLY A 27 -9.81 7.65 6.65
C GLY A 27 -9.14 6.71 5.66
N VAL A 28 -8.16 7.25 4.93
CA VAL A 28 -7.35 6.53 3.95
C VAL A 28 -5.97 6.25 4.55
N TYR A 29 -5.59 4.98 4.53
CA TYR A 29 -4.35 4.47 5.10
C TYR A 29 -3.50 3.79 4.02
N GLY A 30 -2.22 4.14 3.98
CA GLY A 30 -1.23 3.46 3.14
C GLY A 30 -0.46 2.41 3.93
N LEU A 31 -0.52 1.14 3.54
CA LEU A 31 0.30 0.08 4.11
C LEU A 31 1.55 -0.10 3.25
N ILE A 32 2.66 0.45 3.72
CA ILE A 32 3.96 0.41 3.04
C ILE A 32 4.78 -0.78 3.53
N GLY A 33 5.44 -1.45 2.61
CA GLY A 33 6.37 -2.53 2.94
C GLY A 33 6.88 -3.23 1.70
N GLU A 34 8.07 -3.80 1.78
CA GLU A 34 8.67 -4.61 0.72
C GLU A 34 7.82 -5.85 0.37
N ASN A 35 8.16 -6.48 -0.75
CA ASN A 35 7.59 -7.78 -1.09
C ASN A 35 7.99 -8.81 -0.02
N GLY A 36 7.00 -9.55 0.49
CA GLY A 36 7.22 -10.49 1.60
C GLY A 36 7.14 -9.87 3.00
N ALA A 37 6.89 -8.55 3.15
CA ALA A 37 6.75 -7.92 4.46
C ALA A 37 5.55 -8.42 5.29
N GLY A 38 4.56 -9.10 4.66
CA GLY A 38 3.37 -9.63 5.33
C GLY A 38 2.05 -8.94 4.93
N LYS A 39 2.07 -7.95 4.02
CA LYS A 39 0.90 -7.15 3.62
C LYS A 39 -0.29 -8.02 3.18
N THR A 40 -0.08 -8.90 2.20
CA THR A 40 -1.14 -9.82 1.71
C THR A 40 -1.62 -10.79 2.78
N THR A 41 -0.74 -11.23 3.70
CA THR A 41 -1.14 -12.04 4.85
C THR A 41 -2.07 -11.26 5.78
N LEU A 42 -1.73 -10.02 6.09
CA LEU A 42 -2.58 -9.13 6.87
C LEU A 42 -3.96 -8.97 6.21
N PHE A 43 -4.03 -8.68 4.91
CA PHE A 43 -5.30 -8.58 4.19
C PHE A 43 -6.14 -9.86 4.23
N LYS A 44 -5.53 -11.03 4.08
CA LYS A 44 -6.24 -12.32 4.18
C LYS A 44 -6.83 -12.56 5.56
N LEU A 45 -6.13 -12.14 6.62
CA LEU A 45 -6.65 -12.22 7.98
C LEU A 45 -7.79 -11.20 8.20
N LEU A 46 -7.63 -9.96 7.74
CA LEU A 46 -8.65 -8.90 7.84
C LEU A 46 -9.94 -9.27 7.10
N THR A 47 -9.83 -9.99 5.98
CA THR A 47 -10.99 -10.46 5.19
C THR A 47 -11.58 -11.79 5.66
N GLY A 48 -11.01 -12.40 6.72
CA GLY A 48 -11.43 -13.73 7.19
C GLY A 48 -11.19 -14.84 6.17
N GLN A 49 -10.28 -14.65 5.20
CA GLN A 49 -9.85 -15.70 4.25
C GLN A 49 -8.84 -16.65 4.88
N MET A 50 -8.28 -16.27 6.04
CA MET A 50 -7.32 -17.05 6.80
C MET A 50 -7.63 -16.95 8.28
N ASN A 51 -7.50 -18.07 9.00
CA ASN A 51 -7.67 -18.10 10.45
C ASN A 51 -6.46 -17.51 11.17
N ILE A 52 -6.73 -16.75 12.23
CA ILE A 52 -5.70 -16.14 13.08
C ILE A 52 -5.08 -17.23 13.96
N GLN A 53 -3.75 -17.32 14.01
CA GLN A 53 -3.05 -18.27 14.90
C GLN A 53 -2.91 -17.73 16.32
N LYS A 54 -2.57 -16.43 16.48
CA LYS A 54 -2.49 -15.76 17.78
C LYS A 54 -3.00 -14.31 17.65
N GLY A 55 -3.50 -13.76 18.75
CA GLY A 55 -4.07 -12.42 18.79
C GLY A 55 -5.54 -12.41 18.40
N SER A 56 -6.06 -11.24 18.07
CA SER A 56 -7.43 -11.07 17.64
C SER A 56 -7.56 -9.97 16.59
N ILE A 57 -8.56 -10.11 15.74
CA ILE A 57 -8.98 -9.06 14.79
C ILE A 57 -10.48 -8.86 14.98
N THR A 58 -10.89 -7.60 15.07
CA THR A 58 -12.31 -7.24 15.13
C THR A 58 -12.65 -6.12 14.17
N ILE A 59 -13.85 -6.18 13.62
CA ILE A 59 -14.43 -5.15 12.75
C ILE A 59 -15.76 -4.75 13.42
N ASP A 60 -15.81 -3.51 13.93
CA ASP A 60 -16.92 -3.03 14.77
C ASP A 60 -17.23 -3.95 15.97
N GLY A 61 -16.17 -4.55 16.57
CA GLY A 61 -16.28 -5.45 17.70
C GLY A 61 -16.61 -6.91 17.34
N GLU A 62 -16.86 -7.22 16.07
CA GLU A 62 -17.15 -8.58 15.58
C GLU A 62 -15.96 -9.20 14.88
N ALA A 63 -15.89 -10.54 14.85
CA ALA A 63 -14.88 -11.27 14.11
C ALA A 63 -15.02 -11.03 12.58
N PRO A 64 -13.92 -11.03 11.81
CA PRO A 64 -13.94 -10.71 10.37
C PRO A 64 -14.91 -11.55 9.54
N GLU A 65 -15.08 -12.82 9.90
CA GLU A 65 -15.97 -13.73 9.19
C GLU A 65 -17.44 -13.29 9.23
N LYS A 66 -17.86 -12.61 10.30
CA LYS A 66 -19.23 -12.06 10.48
C LYS A 66 -19.40 -10.73 9.73
N GLY A 67 -18.31 -9.99 9.56
CA GLY A 67 -18.32 -8.69 8.89
C GLY A 67 -18.08 -8.71 7.37
N LYS A 68 -18.01 -9.87 6.73
CA LYS A 68 -17.61 -10.02 5.30
C LYS A 68 -18.38 -9.15 4.32
N LEU A 69 -19.69 -8.95 4.54
CA LEU A 69 -20.51 -8.11 3.66
C LEU A 69 -20.22 -6.61 3.77
N ARG A 70 -19.49 -6.19 4.82
CA ARG A 70 -19.10 -4.79 5.03
C ARG A 70 -17.73 -4.47 4.43
N ILE A 71 -17.02 -5.49 3.90
CA ILE A 71 -15.65 -5.35 3.36
C ILE A 71 -15.69 -5.45 1.85
N GLY A 72 -15.18 -4.42 1.19
CA GLY A 72 -14.77 -4.47 -0.20
C GLY A 72 -13.30 -4.86 -0.28
N TYR A 73 -12.97 -5.85 -1.10
CA TYR A 73 -11.60 -6.33 -1.20
C TYR A 73 -11.15 -6.48 -2.64
N LEU A 74 -10.01 -5.88 -2.96
CA LEU A 74 -9.26 -6.13 -4.18
C LEU A 74 -8.00 -6.91 -3.81
N PRO A 75 -7.89 -8.20 -4.11
CA PRO A 75 -6.66 -8.97 -3.91
C PRO A 75 -5.62 -8.63 -4.97
N GLN A 76 -4.33 -8.84 -4.66
CA GLN A 76 -3.21 -8.62 -5.58
C GLN A 76 -3.35 -9.40 -6.90
N LYS A 77 -3.90 -10.61 -6.81
CA LYS A 77 -4.25 -11.42 -7.99
C LYS A 77 -5.72 -11.77 -7.92
N PHE A 78 -6.45 -11.36 -8.90
CA PHE A 78 -7.87 -11.68 -9.06
C PHE A 78 -8.14 -11.91 -10.54
N ASP A 79 -9.22 -12.61 -10.82
CA ASP A 79 -9.69 -12.80 -12.17
C ASP A 79 -11.22 -12.81 -12.19
N PHE A 80 -11.78 -12.40 -13.29
CA PHE A 80 -13.20 -12.45 -13.56
C PHE A 80 -13.49 -13.54 -14.60
N PHE A 81 -14.75 -13.91 -14.73
CA PHE A 81 -15.19 -14.80 -15.80
C PHE A 81 -14.98 -14.13 -17.16
N HIS A 82 -14.05 -14.63 -17.95
CA HIS A 82 -13.63 -14.04 -19.24
C HIS A 82 -14.77 -13.89 -20.25
N ASN A 83 -15.80 -14.73 -20.14
CA ASN A 83 -16.95 -14.75 -21.03
C ASN A 83 -18.02 -13.70 -20.70
N LEU A 84 -17.99 -13.14 -19.51
CA LEU A 84 -18.90 -12.08 -19.10
C LEU A 84 -18.43 -10.74 -19.65
N SER A 85 -19.37 -9.83 -19.91
CA SER A 85 -19.03 -8.43 -20.13
C SER A 85 -18.58 -7.75 -18.84
N VAL A 86 -17.99 -6.57 -18.97
CA VAL A 86 -17.64 -5.71 -17.83
C VAL A 86 -18.87 -5.45 -16.95
N PHE A 87 -19.99 -5.11 -17.58
CA PHE A 87 -21.26 -4.90 -16.89
C PHE A 87 -21.76 -6.18 -16.20
N GLU A 88 -21.87 -7.30 -16.93
CA GLU A 88 -22.32 -8.59 -16.40
C GLU A 88 -21.45 -9.05 -15.21
N SER A 89 -20.17 -8.74 -15.23
CA SER A 89 -19.25 -9.10 -14.14
C SER A 89 -19.56 -8.33 -12.84
N LEU A 90 -19.84 -7.03 -12.93
CA LEU A 90 -20.23 -6.23 -11.76
C LEU A 90 -21.66 -6.54 -11.31
N ASP A 91 -22.60 -6.77 -12.24
CA ASP A 91 -23.98 -7.20 -11.93
C ASP A 91 -23.98 -8.52 -11.14
N TYR A 92 -23.17 -9.49 -11.61
CA TYR A 92 -22.99 -10.76 -10.91
C TYR A 92 -22.43 -10.59 -9.50
N VAL A 93 -21.35 -9.81 -9.34
CA VAL A 93 -20.75 -9.53 -8.01
C VAL A 93 -21.73 -8.78 -7.12
N GLY A 94 -22.45 -7.79 -7.64
CA GLY A 94 -23.43 -7.03 -6.87
C GLY A 94 -24.61 -7.89 -6.41
N THR A 95 -25.06 -8.82 -7.27
CA THR A 95 -26.08 -9.81 -6.89
C THR A 95 -25.60 -10.71 -5.76
N LEU A 96 -24.34 -11.20 -5.80
CA LEU A 96 -23.76 -12.01 -4.72
C LEU A 96 -23.60 -11.22 -3.42
N LYS A 97 -23.36 -9.90 -3.49
CA LYS A 97 -23.34 -9.00 -2.33
C LYS A 97 -24.73 -8.66 -1.80
N GLY A 98 -25.80 -9.13 -2.46
CA GLY A 98 -27.19 -8.90 -2.06
C GLY A 98 -27.69 -7.48 -2.34
N ILE A 99 -27.10 -6.78 -3.32
CA ILE A 99 -27.56 -5.45 -3.73
C ILE A 99 -28.91 -5.60 -4.45
N PRO A 100 -29.96 -4.87 -4.02
CA PRO A 100 -31.27 -4.92 -4.67
C PRO A 100 -31.20 -4.52 -6.15
N LYS A 101 -31.86 -5.26 -7.04
CA LYS A 101 -31.82 -5.04 -8.49
C LYS A 101 -32.14 -3.60 -8.93
N ASN A 102 -33.08 -2.95 -8.24
CA ASN A 102 -33.46 -1.56 -8.54
C ASN A 102 -32.36 -0.53 -8.24
N ARG A 103 -31.33 -0.89 -7.47
CA ARG A 103 -30.17 -0.04 -7.17
C ARG A 103 -28.92 -0.50 -7.90
N LEU A 104 -28.85 -1.79 -8.22
CA LEU A 104 -27.63 -2.42 -8.75
C LEU A 104 -27.22 -1.82 -10.11
N LEU A 105 -28.15 -1.56 -11.00
CA LEU A 105 -27.85 -0.97 -12.32
C LEU A 105 -27.20 0.41 -12.20
N ASP A 106 -27.80 1.28 -11.39
CA ASP A 106 -27.29 2.64 -11.18
C ASP A 106 -25.91 2.61 -10.49
N GLU A 107 -25.71 1.69 -9.56
CA GLU A 107 -24.46 1.55 -8.82
C GLU A 107 -23.34 0.98 -9.69
N VAL A 108 -23.63 0.02 -10.56
CA VAL A 108 -22.68 -0.50 -11.56
C VAL A 108 -22.27 0.60 -12.53
N ASP A 109 -23.22 1.33 -13.09
CA ASP A 109 -22.94 2.44 -14.01
C ASP A 109 -22.14 3.55 -13.34
N TYR A 110 -22.43 3.86 -12.07
CA TYR A 110 -21.64 4.82 -11.28
C TYR A 110 -20.19 4.38 -11.15
N TRP A 111 -19.94 3.16 -10.67
CA TRP A 111 -18.56 2.70 -10.47
C TRP A 111 -17.80 2.52 -11.78
N LEU A 112 -18.46 2.10 -12.86
CA LEU A 112 -17.83 2.05 -14.18
C LEU A 112 -17.40 3.43 -14.68
N LYS A 113 -18.15 4.50 -14.36
CA LYS A 113 -17.75 5.89 -14.66
C LYS A 113 -16.57 6.31 -13.79
N GLN A 114 -16.58 6.01 -12.49
CA GLN A 114 -15.50 6.34 -11.57
C GLN A 114 -14.15 5.74 -11.98
N VAL A 115 -14.17 4.52 -12.52
CA VAL A 115 -12.94 3.83 -12.96
C VAL A 115 -12.67 3.97 -14.48
N ASN A 116 -13.36 4.86 -15.19
CA ASN A 116 -13.20 5.09 -16.64
C ASN A 116 -13.35 3.80 -17.48
N LEU A 117 -14.37 2.99 -17.18
CA LEU A 117 -14.71 1.77 -17.94
C LEU A 117 -16.13 1.79 -18.51
N PHE A 118 -16.87 2.87 -18.35
CA PHE A 118 -18.28 2.93 -18.78
C PHE A 118 -18.45 2.73 -20.29
N SER A 119 -17.56 3.27 -21.11
CA SER A 119 -17.57 3.06 -22.57
C SER A 119 -17.31 1.62 -22.99
N GLU A 120 -16.69 0.83 -22.11
CA GLU A 120 -16.30 -0.56 -22.35
C GLU A 120 -17.28 -1.58 -21.71
N LYS A 121 -18.42 -1.11 -21.18
CA LYS A 121 -19.30 -1.93 -20.36
C LYS A 121 -19.80 -3.21 -21.03
N GLU A 122 -19.95 -3.19 -22.35
CA GLU A 122 -20.40 -4.35 -23.13
C GLU A 122 -19.24 -5.26 -23.59
N LYS A 123 -17.99 -4.82 -23.39
CA LYS A 123 -16.80 -5.58 -23.80
C LYS A 123 -16.59 -6.77 -22.88
N LYS A 124 -16.23 -7.93 -23.46
CA LYS A 124 -15.91 -9.12 -22.66
C LYS A 124 -14.64 -8.92 -21.83
N VAL A 125 -14.65 -9.39 -20.58
CA VAL A 125 -13.50 -9.26 -19.66
C VAL A 125 -12.24 -9.90 -20.24
N GLY A 126 -12.36 -11.00 -20.97
CA GLY A 126 -11.23 -11.64 -21.65
C GLY A 126 -10.51 -10.74 -22.66
N ALA A 127 -11.19 -9.72 -23.21
CA ALA A 127 -10.63 -8.76 -24.18
C ALA A 127 -10.09 -7.48 -23.56
N LEU A 128 -10.12 -7.36 -22.21
CA LEU A 128 -9.59 -6.20 -21.49
C LEU A 128 -8.07 -6.26 -21.37
N SER A 129 -7.41 -5.09 -21.39
CA SER A 129 -6.01 -4.96 -20.98
C SER A 129 -5.84 -5.22 -19.46
N GLY A 130 -4.59 -5.43 -19.01
CA GLY A 130 -4.28 -5.60 -17.60
C GLY A 130 -4.76 -4.42 -16.74
N GLY A 131 -4.48 -3.18 -17.16
CA GLY A 131 -4.95 -1.98 -16.46
C GLY A 131 -6.47 -1.85 -16.44
N MET A 132 -7.18 -2.23 -17.54
CA MET A 132 -8.64 -2.26 -17.53
C MET A 132 -9.20 -3.31 -16.57
N LYS A 133 -8.60 -4.51 -16.49
CA LYS A 133 -8.98 -5.53 -15.51
C LYS A 133 -8.75 -5.02 -14.09
N GLN A 134 -7.62 -4.35 -13.84
CA GLN A 134 -7.32 -3.76 -12.54
C GLN A 134 -8.38 -2.73 -12.13
N ARG A 135 -8.76 -1.84 -13.03
CA ARG A 135 -9.83 -0.85 -12.79
C ARG A 135 -11.19 -1.51 -12.53
N LEU A 136 -11.52 -2.58 -13.24
CA LEU A 136 -12.72 -3.38 -12.99
C LEU A 136 -12.68 -3.99 -11.57
N GLY A 137 -11.53 -4.50 -11.14
CA GLY A 137 -11.32 -5.02 -9.79
C GLY A 137 -11.47 -3.93 -8.71
N ILE A 138 -11.02 -2.71 -8.97
CA ILE A 138 -11.24 -1.57 -8.08
C ILE A 138 -12.75 -1.29 -7.97
N ALA A 139 -13.48 -1.20 -9.08
CA ALA A 139 -14.92 -0.98 -9.09
C ALA A 139 -15.68 -2.03 -8.25
N GLN A 140 -15.35 -3.33 -8.42
CA GLN A 140 -15.98 -4.41 -7.65
C GLN A 140 -15.69 -4.31 -6.14
N ALA A 141 -14.52 -3.78 -5.73
CA ALA A 141 -14.21 -3.61 -4.33
C ALA A 141 -15.13 -2.57 -3.67
N PHE A 142 -15.47 -1.50 -4.37
CA PHE A 142 -16.36 -0.45 -3.88
C PHE A 142 -17.86 -0.74 -4.05
N LEU A 143 -18.23 -1.70 -4.89
CA LEU A 143 -19.62 -2.05 -5.16
C LEU A 143 -20.36 -2.51 -3.88
N GLY A 144 -21.57 -2.00 -3.63
CA GLY A 144 -22.34 -2.25 -2.43
C GLY A 144 -22.02 -1.29 -1.29
N ASN A 145 -21.29 -0.23 -1.58
CA ASN A 145 -20.93 0.83 -0.64
C ASN A 145 -20.35 0.29 0.69
N PRO A 146 -19.30 -0.55 0.66
CA PRO A 146 -18.73 -1.13 1.87
C PRO A 146 -18.14 -0.04 2.77
N GLN A 147 -18.21 -0.26 4.08
CA GLN A 147 -17.63 0.64 5.08
C GLN A 147 -16.12 0.49 5.17
N TYR A 148 -15.61 -0.70 4.88
CA TYR A 148 -14.19 -1.06 4.88
C TYR A 148 -13.78 -1.46 3.47
N VAL A 149 -12.72 -0.84 2.94
CA VAL A 149 -12.19 -1.17 1.61
C VAL A 149 -10.70 -1.51 1.74
N LEU A 150 -10.35 -2.70 1.32
CA LEU A 150 -8.99 -3.23 1.38
C LEU A 150 -8.49 -3.43 -0.05
N LEU A 151 -7.43 -2.71 -0.43
CA LEU A 151 -6.89 -2.72 -1.81
C LEU A 151 -5.44 -3.19 -1.79
N ASP A 152 -5.19 -4.41 -2.28
CA ASP A 152 -3.85 -4.99 -2.34
C ASP A 152 -3.18 -4.66 -3.67
N GLU A 153 -2.21 -3.72 -3.67
CA GLU A 153 -1.47 -3.24 -4.84
C GLU A 153 -2.38 -2.68 -5.97
N PRO A 154 -3.34 -1.77 -5.69
CA PRO A 154 -4.35 -1.36 -6.65
C PRO A 154 -3.82 -0.61 -7.87
N THR A 155 -2.65 0.03 -7.76
CA THR A 155 -2.05 0.88 -8.82
C THR A 155 -1.09 0.13 -9.74
N VAL A 156 -0.78 -1.13 -9.43
CA VAL A 156 0.06 -1.97 -10.29
C VAL A 156 -0.63 -2.20 -11.63
N GLY A 157 0.09 -1.90 -12.73
CA GLY A 157 -0.42 -2.04 -14.08
C GLY A 157 -1.29 -0.88 -14.59
N LEU A 158 -1.50 0.16 -13.76
CA LEU A 158 -2.13 1.41 -14.19
C LEU A 158 -1.08 2.36 -14.78
N ASP A 159 -1.45 3.10 -15.81
CA ASP A 159 -0.63 4.19 -16.32
C ASP A 159 -0.66 5.43 -15.38
N PRO A 160 0.23 6.42 -15.55
CA PRO A 160 0.28 7.58 -14.67
C PRO A 160 -1.04 8.37 -14.58
N LYS A 161 -1.79 8.49 -15.68
CA LYS A 161 -3.07 9.19 -15.71
C LYS A 161 -4.14 8.42 -14.91
N GLU A 162 -4.16 7.10 -15.04
CA GLU A 162 -5.06 6.22 -14.30
C GLU A 162 -4.75 6.20 -12.79
N ARG A 163 -3.47 6.28 -12.41
CA ARG A 163 -3.07 6.42 -11.00
C ARG A 163 -3.58 7.73 -10.39
N VAL A 164 -3.50 8.84 -11.13
CA VAL A 164 -4.06 10.13 -10.68
C VAL A 164 -5.57 10.03 -10.50
N ALA A 165 -6.28 9.43 -11.48
CA ALA A 165 -7.74 9.23 -11.38
C ALA A 165 -8.12 8.36 -10.18
N PHE A 166 -7.38 7.27 -9.93
CA PHE A 166 -7.57 6.41 -8.77
C PHE A 166 -7.41 7.19 -7.45
N ARG A 167 -6.34 7.97 -7.31
CA ARG A 167 -6.09 8.79 -6.11
C ARG A 167 -7.22 9.78 -5.85
N ASN A 168 -7.67 10.49 -6.89
CA ASN A 168 -8.78 11.44 -6.78
C ASN A 168 -10.08 10.74 -6.33
N MET A 169 -10.40 9.59 -6.93
CA MET A 169 -11.56 8.78 -6.54
C MET A 169 -11.47 8.34 -5.07
N VAL A 170 -10.32 7.83 -4.62
CA VAL A 170 -10.13 7.39 -3.24
C VAL A 170 -10.30 8.56 -2.26
N ASN A 171 -9.77 9.73 -2.58
CA ASN A 171 -9.91 10.92 -1.75
C ASN A 171 -11.37 11.40 -1.68
N GLU A 172 -12.12 11.32 -2.79
CA GLU A 172 -13.54 11.68 -2.83
C GLU A 172 -14.39 10.78 -1.94
N VAL A 173 -14.19 9.45 -2.02
CA VAL A 173 -15.03 8.48 -1.30
C VAL A 173 -14.50 8.09 0.08
N GLY A 174 -13.29 8.50 0.43
CA GLY A 174 -12.56 8.03 1.61
C GLY A 174 -13.00 8.64 2.93
N ALA A 175 -13.64 9.82 2.93
CA ALA A 175 -13.97 10.56 4.15
C ALA A 175 -14.84 9.78 5.15
N ASP A 176 -15.74 8.95 4.66
CA ASP A 176 -16.69 8.18 5.47
C ASP A 176 -16.36 6.69 5.61
N LYS A 177 -15.28 6.23 5.02
CA LYS A 177 -14.87 4.82 4.97
C LYS A 177 -13.53 4.61 5.67
N VAL A 178 -13.23 3.35 5.95
CA VAL A 178 -11.87 2.89 6.25
C VAL A 178 -11.30 2.30 4.97
N ILE A 179 -10.35 2.97 4.35
CA ILE A 179 -9.69 2.48 3.14
C ILE A 179 -8.23 2.15 3.48
N LEU A 180 -7.83 0.90 3.29
CA LEU A 180 -6.45 0.46 3.47
C LEU A 180 -5.87 0.03 2.12
N ILE A 181 -4.82 0.72 1.68
CA ILE A 181 -4.15 0.51 0.40
C ILE A 181 -2.77 -0.06 0.67
N SER A 182 -2.50 -1.30 0.26
CA SER A 182 -1.13 -1.79 0.27
C SER A 182 -0.41 -1.37 -1.00
N THR A 183 0.84 -0.96 -0.86
CA THR A 183 1.72 -0.70 -1.99
C THR A 183 3.18 -0.74 -1.58
N HIS A 184 4.05 -0.96 -2.56
CA HIS A 184 5.49 -0.72 -2.45
C HIS A 184 5.90 0.59 -3.16
N ILE A 185 4.94 1.32 -3.75
CA ILE A 185 5.16 2.59 -4.46
C ILE A 185 4.85 3.73 -3.49
N ILE A 186 5.91 4.33 -2.94
CA ILE A 186 5.82 5.36 -1.88
C ILE A 186 5.10 6.62 -2.37
N GLU A 187 5.30 7.01 -3.62
CA GLU A 187 4.64 8.17 -4.23
C GLU A 187 3.11 8.04 -4.26
N ASP A 188 2.59 6.83 -4.47
CA ASP A 188 1.14 6.61 -4.47
C ASP A 188 0.55 6.82 -3.08
N VAL A 189 1.26 6.39 -2.03
CA VAL A 189 0.85 6.61 -0.64
C VAL A 189 0.91 8.09 -0.28
N GLN A 190 2.02 8.75 -0.56
CA GLN A 190 2.22 10.16 -0.24
C GLN A 190 1.15 11.06 -0.87
N ALA A 191 0.63 10.68 -2.04
CA ALA A 191 -0.37 11.46 -2.75
C ALA A 191 -1.83 11.11 -2.40
N ALA A 192 -2.09 9.93 -1.83
CA ALA A 192 -3.45 9.43 -1.56
C ALA A 192 -3.76 9.25 -0.07
N CYS A 193 -2.75 9.14 0.79
CA CYS A 193 -2.93 8.72 2.17
C CYS A 193 -2.40 9.77 3.15
N GLU A 194 -3.23 10.23 4.06
CA GLU A 194 -2.79 11.05 5.19
C GLU A 194 -2.09 10.20 6.24
N ASN A 195 -2.57 8.98 6.45
CA ASN A 195 -2.05 8.06 7.45
C ASN A 195 -1.33 6.89 6.78
N ILE A 196 -0.26 6.43 7.42
CA ILE A 196 0.54 5.30 6.97
C ILE A 196 0.76 4.26 8.05
N LEU A 197 0.93 3.04 7.58
CA LEU A 197 1.36 1.87 8.32
C LEU A 197 2.63 1.36 7.65
N VAL A 198 3.72 1.24 8.38
CA VAL A 198 4.98 0.70 7.85
C VAL A 198 5.17 -0.71 8.39
N LEU A 199 5.07 -1.69 7.49
CA LEU A 199 5.25 -3.11 7.79
C LEU A 199 6.58 -3.60 7.23
N HIS A 200 7.43 -4.16 8.07
CA HIS A 200 8.72 -4.72 7.67
C HIS A 200 8.96 -6.08 8.34
N LYS A 201 9.25 -7.10 7.56
CA LYS A 201 9.50 -8.49 8.04
C LYS A 201 8.46 -8.98 9.05
N GLY A 202 7.20 -8.73 8.78
CA GLY A 202 6.07 -9.14 9.62
C GLY A 202 5.85 -8.31 10.88
N ARG A 203 6.59 -7.22 11.09
CA ARG A 203 6.44 -6.33 12.25
C ARG A 203 5.98 -4.93 11.84
N MET A 204 5.12 -4.33 12.63
CA MET A 204 4.73 -2.95 12.46
C MET A 204 5.83 -2.05 13.01
N LEU A 205 6.45 -1.23 12.13
CA LEU A 205 7.48 -0.27 12.52
C LEU A 205 6.87 1.09 12.87
N TYR A 206 5.77 1.46 12.22
CA TYR A 206 5.12 2.74 12.41
C TYR A 206 3.63 2.67 12.08
N GLU A 207 2.83 3.43 12.84
CA GLU A 207 1.42 3.75 12.59
C GLU A 207 1.20 5.22 12.94
N GLY A 208 0.70 6.01 12.01
CA GLY A 208 0.43 7.43 12.21
C GLY A 208 0.37 8.23 10.92
N THR A 209 0.45 9.55 11.01
CA THR A 209 0.45 10.41 9.83
C THR A 209 1.78 10.35 9.07
N THR A 210 1.73 10.55 7.76
CA THR A 210 2.92 10.61 6.90
C THR A 210 3.91 11.67 7.40
N GLN A 211 3.41 12.85 7.79
CA GLN A 211 4.27 13.94 8.26
C GLN A 211 4.97 13.59 9.56
N ASN A 212 4.25 13.03 10.56
CA ASN A 212 4.86 12.62 11.82
C ASN A 212 5.91 11.53 11.63
N PHE A 213 5.73 10.65 10.64
CA PHE A 213 6.75 9.65 10.32
C PHE A 213 8.04 10.28 9.80
N ILE A 214 7.93 11.22 8.86
CA ILE A 214 9.07 11.97 8.34
C ILE A 214 9.77 12.74 9.45
N ASP A 215 9.01 13.47 10.28
CA ASP A 215 9.54 14.30 11.35
C ASP A 215 10.17 13.49 12.50
N SER A 216 9.80 12.20 12.62
CA SER A 216 10.39 11.30 13.63
C SER A 216 11.78 10.80 13.28
N MET A 217 12.26 11.04 12.05
CA MET A 217 13.59 10.60 11.63
C MET A 217 14.67 11.51 12.22
N PRO A 218 15.63 10.95 13.00
CA PRO A 218 16.64 11.75 13.70
C PRO A 218 17.76 12.23 12.78
N ASP A 219 17.96 11.54 11.66
CA ASP A 219 19.08 11.75 10.78
C ASP A 219 18.79 12.84 9.75
N LYS A 220 19.77 13.68 9.47
CA LYS A 220 19.71 14.63 8.35
C LYS A 220 20.06 13.95 7.03
N ILE A 221 19.39 14.38 5.99
CA ILE A 221 19.63 13.92 4.63
C ILE A 221 20.47 14.95 3.90
N CYS A 222 21.46 14.47 3.18
CA CYS A 222 22.34 15.31 2.35
C CYS A 222 22.38 14.82 0.92
N THR A 223 22.69 15.73 0.00
CA THR A 223 23.08 15.43 -1.38
C THR A 223 24.47 15.95 -1.69
N VAL A 224 25.16 15.26 -2.58
CA VAL A 224 26.44 15.70 -3.13
C VAL A 224 26.55 15.31 -4.60
N MET A 225 27.11 16.20 -5.42
CA MET A 225 27.44 15.89 -6.82
C MET A 225 28.84 15.30 -6.89
N ILE A 226 28.98 14.13 -7.50
CA ILE A 226 30.27 13.46 -7.68
C ILE A 226 30.47 13.00 -9.13
N PRO A 227 31.70 13.00 -9.63
CA PRO A 227 32.01 12.35 -10.91
C PRO A 227 31.67 10.85 -10.86
N ARG A 228 31.05 10.33 -11.93
CA ARG A 228 30.66 8.92 -12.04
C ARG A 228 31.75 7.93 -11.69
N LYS A 229 33.01 8.27 -12.06
CA LYS A 229 34.18 7.44 -11.80
C LYS A 229 34.52 7.23 -10.31
N ARG A 230 34.00 8.13 -9.43
CA ARG A 230 34.26 8.07 -8.00
C ARG A 230 33.14 7.31 -7.22
N LEU A 231 32.10 6.81 -7.90
CA LEU A 231 30.98 6.14 -7.24
C LEU A 231 31.41 5.01 -6.31
N ALA A 232 32.34 4.16 -6.73
CA ALA A 232 32.81 3.03 -5.91
C ALA A 232 33.49 3.49 -4.60
N GLU A 233 34.24 4.60 -4.62
CA GLU A 233 34.83 5.20 -3.43
C GLU A 233 33.78 5.70 -2.47
N PHE A 234 32.73 6.37 -2.96
CA PHE A 234 31.66 6.93 -2.14
C PHE A 234 30.71 5.84 -1.62
N SER A 235 30.39 4.84 -2.44
CA SER A 235 29.49 3.74 -2.05
C SER A 235 30.03 2.89 -0.88
N SER A 236 31.36 2.84 -0.71
CA SER A 236 31.97 2.11 0.40
C SER A 236 32.03 2.92 1.70
N LYS A 237 31.81 4.23 1.63
CA LYS A 237 32.01 5.16 2.76
C LYS A 237 30.75 5.88 3.21
N LEU A 238 29.75 6.03 2.34
CA LEU A 238 28.50 6.75 2.64
C LEU A 238 27.33 5.79 2.83
N ASP A 239 26.42 6.19 3.69
CA ASP A 239 25.10 5.57 3.83
C ASP A 239 24.17 6.09 2.73
N ILE A 240 24.35 5.57 1.50
CA ILE A 240 23.64 6.03 0.32
C ILE A 240 22.18 5.56 0.36
N ILE A 241 21.26 6.50 0.13
CA ILE A 241 19.82 6.25 -0.03
C ILE A 241 19.47 6.08 -1.51
N SER A 242 19.90 7.03 -2.35
CA SER A 242 19.62 6.97 -3.79
C SER A 242 20.71 7.66 -4.60
N ILE A 243 20.76 7.33 -5.90
CA ILE A 243 21.71 7.91 -6.85
C ILE A 243 20.94 8.29 -8.11
N LYS A 244 21.11 9.54 -8.56
CA LYS A 244 20.55 10.03 -9.83
C LYS A 244 21.69 10.41 -10.78
N LEU A 245 21.50 10.12 -12.07
CA LEU A 245 22.48 10.40 -13.11
C LEU A 245 22.20 11.76 -13.76
N PHE A 246 23.22 12.61 -13.80
CA PHE A 246 23.21 13.92 -14.48
C PHE A 246 24.43 14.01 -15.42
N GLY A 247 24.29 13.48 -16.63
CA GLY A 247 25.39 13.42 -17.60
C GLY A 247 26.58 12.60 -17.09
N GLU A 248 27.74 13.24 -16.90
CA GLU A 248 28.96 12.60 -16.37
C GLU A 248 29.05 12.63 -14.83
N GLU A 249 28.10 13.27 -14.16
CA GLU A 249 28.03 13.38 -12.71
C GLU A 249 26.86 12.57 -12.14
N LEU A 250 26.98 12.27 -10.85
CA LEU A 250 25.96 11.62 -10.07
C LEU A 250 25.58 12.51 -8.90
N GLU A 251 24.28 12.73 -8.71
CA GLU A 251 23.75 13.21 -7.45
C GLU A 251 23.59 12.02 -6.50
N VAL A 252 24.33 12.02 -5.43
CA VAL A 252 24.27 10.99 -4.39
C VAL A 252 23.53 11.56 -3.18
N ARG A 253 22.39 10.93 -2.85
CA ARG A 253 21.59 11.23 -1.67
C ARG A 253 21.94 10.25 -0.55
N PHE A 254 22.28 10.76 0.63
CA PHE A 254 22.83 9.95 1.71
C PHE A 254 22.46 10.51 3.09
N VAL A 255 22.62 9.67 4.14
CA VAL A 255 22.41 10.05 5.55
C VAL A 255 23.61 10.84 6.04
N GLU A 256 23.42 11.98 6.71
CA GLU A 256 24.50 12.75 7.30
C GLU A 256 25.07 12.04 8.53
N ARG A 257 26.36 11.76 8.50
CA ARG A 257 27.15 11.21 9.60
C ARG A 257 28.59 11.76 9.52
N GLU A 258 29.43 11.42 10.50
CA GLU A 258 30.86 11.63 10.39
C GLU A 258 31.45 10.62 9.39
N TYR A 259 31.92 11.11 8.27
CA TYR A 259 32.54 10.31 7.23
C TYR A 259 34.02 10.66 7.06
N SER A 260 34.85 9.65 6.79
CA SER A 260 36.28 9.79 6.54
C SER A 260 36.62 10.27 5.09
N ILE A 261 35.69 10.98 4.46
CA ILE A 261 35.82 11.47 3.09
C ILE A 261 35.39 12.94 3.04
N GLU A 262 36.15 13.75 2.30
CA GLU A 262 35.74 15.13 2.00
C GLU A 262 34.52 15.15 1.07
N LEU A 263 33.48 15.88 1.46
CA LEU A 263 32.23 16.06 0.74
C LEU A 263 32.09 17.54 0.34
N PRO A 264 32.80 17.98 -0.72
CA PRO A 264 32.71 19.37 -1.18
C PRO A 264 31.29 19.62 -1.71
N ASN A 265 30.74 20.80 -1.36
CA ASN A 265 29.43 21.24 -1.84
C ASN A 265 28.26 20.30 -1.47
N LYS A 266 28.35 19.61 -0.30
CA LYS A 266 27.16 18.89 0.20
C LYS A 266 26.06 19.89 0.57
N THR A 267 24.82 19.56 0.22
CA THR A 267 23.62 20.28 0.60
C THR A 267 22.78 19.45 1.55
N ILE A 268 22.20 20.12 2.57
CA ILE A 268 21.21 19.48 3.47
C ILE A 268 19.88 19.55 2.77
N GLU A 269 19.20 18.41 2.71
CA GLU A 269 17.92 18.24 2.04
C GLU A 269 16.79 17.97 3.05
N THR A 270 15.57 18.27 2.65
CA THR A 270 14.39 17.86 3.40
C THR A 270 14.23 16.35 3.33
N CYS A 271 13.97 15.71 4.47
CA CYS A 271 13.66 14.28 4.53
C CYS A 271 12.35 14.00 3.79
N THR A 272 12.34 13.05 2.89
CA THR A 272 11.16 12.58 2.16
C THR A 272 10.58 11.32 2.83
N LEU A 273 9.37 10.91 2.43
CA LEU A 273 8.80 9.64 2.90
C LEU A 273 9.65 8.43 2.51
N GLU A 274 10.29 8.47 1.34
CA GLU A 274 11.22 7.42 0.88
C GLU A 274 12.46 7.34 1.77
N ASP A 275 13.03 8.49 2.12
CA ASP A 275 14.17 8.55 3.06
C ASP A 275 13.78 7.99 4.44
N ALA A 276 12.64 8.42 4.96
CA ALA A 276 12.14 7.97 6.26
C ALA A 276 11.89 6.45 6.28
N TYR A 277 11.33 5.90 5.21
CA TYR A 277 11.15 4.46 5.07
C TYR A 277 12.49 3.70 5.03
N PHE A 278 13.45 4.19 4.26
CA PHE A 278 14.81 3.64 4.22
C PHE A 278 15.48 3.64 5.59
N LEU A 279 15.43 4.77 6.30
CA LEU A 279 16.01 4.91 7.64
C LEU A 279 15.35 3.97 8.65
N ALA A 280 14.03 3.92 8.69
CA ALA A 280 13.28 3.08 9.62
C ALA A 280 13.58 1.59 9.42
N THR A 281 13.63 1.11 8.16
CA THR A 281 13.96 -0.28 7.87
C THR A 281 15.40 -0.62 8.25
N ARG A 282 16.33 0.31 8.03
CA ARG A 282 17.74 0.12 8.40
C ARG A 282 17.97 0.12 9.92
N MET A 283 17.31 1.02 10.66
CA MET A 283 17.35 1.01 12.12
C MET A 283 16.84 -0.31 12.70
N PHE A 284 15.84 -0.92 12.05
CA PHE A 284 15.33 -2.23 12.44
C PHE A 284 16.40 -3.32 12.29
N TYR A 285 17.16 -3.34 11.20
CA TYR A 285 18.27 -4.28 11.01
C TYR A 285 19.34 -4.13 12.11
N ASN A 286 19.74 -2.90 12.40
CA ASN A 286 20.77 -2.63 13.42
C ASN A 286 20.34 -3.00 14.84
N LYS A 287 19.02 -2.99 15.14
CA LYS A 287 18.48 -3.45 16.43
C LYS A 287 18.25 -4.97 16.50
N GLY A 288 18.06 -5.62 15.36
CA GLY A 288 17.76 -7.06 15.27
C GLY A 288 18.99 -7.97 15.37
N ASP A 289 20.16 -7.50 14.93
CA ASP A 289 21.41 -8.26 15.04
C ASP A 289 22.05 -8.22 16.45
N GLY A 290 21.52 -7.38 17.35
CA GLY A 290 21.95 -7.30 18.76
C GLY A 290 21.14 -8.15 19.74
N GLY A 291 20.20 -8.96 19.28
CA GLY A 291 19.27 -9.77 20.08
C GLY A 291 19.30 -11.25 19.72
N SER A 292 20.49 -11.86 19.67
CA SER A 292 20.59 -13.30 19.90
C SER A 292 20.75 -13.49 21.40
N LEU A 293 19.66 -13.85 22.06
CA LEU A 293 19.68 -14.74 23.23
C LEU A 293 18.24 -15.18 23.49
#